data_65413fbbf4116e244d1b1227b79140ec
#
_entry.id   65413fbbf4116e244d1b1227b79140ec
#
_cell.length_a   1.000
_cell.length_b   1.000
_cell.length_c   1.000
_cell.angle_alpha   90.00
_cell.angle_beta   90.00
_cell.angle_gamma   90.00
#
_symmetry.space_group_name_H-M   'P 1'
#
loop_
_entity.id
_entity.type
_entity.pdbx_description
1 polymer ?
#
loop_
_entity_poly.entity_id
_entity_poly.type
_entity_poly.pdbx_seq_one_letter_code
_entity_poly.pdbx_strand_id
1 'polypeptide(L)'
;MRKIFRNIHLWLSIPFGILITLICFSGAALVFEKEVMELCHRDLYFVKKVEAAPLPMEQLMTKVAATLPDSVSVTGVNVSSDPERAYQVTLSKPRRASMYVDQYTGEVTGKYERAPFFNFMFRMHRWLLDSMKQDGGIFWGKMIVGTSTLMFVFVLISGVFVWWPRTRKALKNSLKIVANKGWRRFWYDLHVAGGMYTLVFLLAMALTGLTWSFQWYRTGFYKTFGVEVQPSMGHGNAAANATAKGGKPDGKPEGREGHGERSGNRGERPAGEGGRPEGRGAHRRSPYIHWEQVYEQLAQANPGYKQISVSDGSASVAFNRFGNQRATDRYKFNPRNGEITEATLYKDLENSGKIRGWIYSVHVGSWGGMLTRILTFIAALIGASLPLTGYYLWIRKKIKRKPVGLRSEPVSS
;
A
#
# COMPACT_ATOMS: atom_id res chain seq x y z
N MET A 1 28.57 7.33 27.44
CA MET A 1 27.34 7.08 26.68
C MET A 1 27.24 7.93 25.40
N ARG A 2 27.27 9.28 25.41
CA ARG A 2 27.13 10.12 24.19
C ARG A 2 28.16 9.82 23.08
N LYS A 3 29.40 9.44 23.41
CA LYS A 3 30.44 9.05 22.45
C LYS A 3 30.07 7.75 21.72
N ILE A 4 29.48 6.80 22.43
CA ILE A 4 29.05 5.50 21.88
C ILE A 4 27.91 5.73 20.88
N PHE A 5 26.84 6.43 21.28
CA PHE A 5 25.71 6.72 20.37
C PHE A 5 26.14 7.52 19.15
N ARG A 6 27.07 8.46 19.29
CA ARG A 6 27.63 9.19 18.14
C ARG A 6 28.38 8.27 17.18
N ASN A 7 29.11 7.31 17.68
CA ASN A 7 29.81 6.33 16.82
C ASN A 7 28.79 5.41 16.13
N ILE A 8 27.80 4.90 16.87
CA ILE A 8 26.71 4.08 16.28
C ILE A 8 25.99 4.88 15.18
N HIS A 9 25.56 6.12 15.47
CA HIS A 9 24.90 6.98 14.51
C HIS A 9 25.73 7.16 13.24
N LEU A 10 27.02 7.46 13.37
CA LEU A 10 27.92 7.67 12.24
C LEU A 10 28.15 6.39 11.43
N TRP A 11 28.52 5.30 12.12
CA TRP A 11 28.90 4.06 11.44
C TRP A 11 27.72 3.36 10.75
N LEU A 12 26.51 3.51 11.26
CA LEU A 12 25.31 3.02 10.60
C LEU A 12 24.86 3.98 9.47
N SER A 13 25.01 5.31 9.65
CA SER A 13 24.60 6.28 8.64
C SER A 13 25.47 6.22 7.36
N ILE A 14 26.76 5.88 7.46
CA ILE A 14 27.67 5.87 6.30
C ILE A 14 27.26 4.79 5.28
N PRO A 15 27.17 3.50 5.61
CA PRO A 15 26.86 2.48 4.61
C PRO A 15 25.39 2.50 4.15
N PHE A 16 24.44 2.86 5.03
CA PHE A 16 23.01 2.82 4.71
C PHE A 16 22.42 4.16 4.23
N GLY A 17 23.16 5.25 4.35
CA GLY A 17 22.64 6.59 4.10
C GLY A 17 22.12 6.80 2.69
N ILE A 18 22.82 6.34 1.65
CA ILE A 18 22.36 6.46 0.25
C ILE A 18 21.07 5.66 0.05
N LEU A 19 21.00 4.44 0.59
CA LEU A 19 19.80 3.60 0.51
C LEU A 19 18.61 4.25 1.21
N ILE A 20 18.82 4.80 2.41
CA ILE A 20 17.81 5.54 3.17
C ILE A 20 17.32 6.77 2.38
N THR A 21 18.24 7.52 1.74
CA THR A 21 17.88 8.66 0.88
C THR A 21 16.96 8.22 -0.26
N LEU A 22 17.30 7.14 -0.98
CA LEU A 22 16.49 6.61 -2.08
C LEU A 22 15.12 6.13 -1.61
N ILE A 23 15.08 5.41 -0.49
CA ILE A 23 13.82 4.90 0.10
C ILE A 23 12.93 6.07 0.54
N CYS A 24 13.45 7.05 1.27
CA CYS A 24 12.67 8.19 1.73
C CYS A 24 12.20 9.07 0.57
N PHE A 25 13.06 9.36 -0.40
CA PHE A 25 12.71 10.16 -1.57
C PHE A 25 11.62 9.51 -2.43
N SER A 26 11.79 8.22 -2.74
CA SER A 26 10.79 7.48 -3.51
C SER A 26 9.47 7.34 -2.74
N GLY A 27 9.53 7.19 -1.42
CA GLY A 27 8.34 7.20 -0.56
C GLY A 27 7.62 8.55 -0.60
N ALA A 28 8.35 9.65 -0.51
CA ALA A 28 7.77 11.00 -0.64
C ALA A 28 7.05 11.18 -1.98
N ALA A 29 7.67 10.79 -3.09
CA ALA A 29 7.07 10.89 -4.42
C ALA A 29 5.71 10.15 -4.52
N LEU A 30 5.52 9.07 -3.77
CA LEU A 30 4.29 8.26 -3.80
C LEU A 30 3.14 8.84 -2.95
N VAL A 31 3.41 9.78 -2.03
CA VAL A 31 2.37 10.29 -1.12
C VAL A 31 1.22 10.95 -1.87
N PHE A 32 1.51 11.68 -2.94
CA PHE A 32 0.54 12.40 -3.76
C PHE A 32 0.34 11.80 -5.15
N GLU A 33 0.70 10.52 -5.36
CA GLU A 33 0.54 9.83 -6.64
C GLU A 33 -0.89 9.97 -7.19
N LYS A 34 -1.89 9.74 -6.33
CA LYS A 34 -3.29 9.78 -6.74
C LYS A 34 -3.69 11.18 -7.25
N GLU A 35 -3.38 12.22 -6.50
CA GLU A 35 -3.74 13.59 -6.84
C GLU A 35 -3.02 14.08 -8.10
N VAL A 36 -1.76 13.72 -8.27
CA VAL A 36 -1.01 14.03 -9.49
C VAL A 36 -1.59 13.31 -10.69
N MET A 37 -1.94 12.03 -10.56
CA MET A 37 -2.57 11.26 -11.65
C MET A 37 -3.95 11.84 -12.02
N GLU A 38 -4.77 12.19 -11.03
CA GLU A 38 -6.07 12.81 -11.26
C GLU A 38 -5.95 14.21 -11.90
N LEU A 39 -4.92 14.97 -11.58
CA LEU A 39 -4.65 16.27 -12.19
C LEU A 39 -4.16 16.14 -13.64
N CYS A 40 -3.24 15.20 -13.89
CA CYS A 40 -2.62 15.02 -15.21
C CYS A 40 -3.53 14.31 -16.22
N HIS A 41 -4.48 13.48 -15.73
CA HIS A 41 -5.37 12.66 -16.54
C HIS A 41 -6.84 12.88 -16.12
N ARG A 42 -7.25 14.15 -16.07
CA ARG A 42 -8.60 14.51 -15.58
C ARG A 42 -9.70 13.78 -16.36
N ASP A 43 -9.56 13.68 -17.66
CA ASP A 43 -10.51 13.03 -18.60
C ASP A 43 -10.69 11.53 -18.31
N LEU A 44 -9.70 10.88 -17.66
CA LEU A 44 -9.81 9.48 -17.26
C LEU A 44 -10.68 9.30 -16.01
N TYR A 45 -10.52 10.21 -15.04
CA TYR A 45 -11.08 10.04 -13.70
C TYR A 45 -12.40 10.78 -13.49
N PHE A 46 -12.70 11.77 -14.33
CA PHE A 46 -13.86 12.63 -14.16
C PHE A 46 -14.71 12.66 -15.44
N VAL A 47 -16.01 12.76 -15.27
CA VAL A 47 -16.96 12.89 -16.35
C VAL A 47 -16.90 14.30 -16.95
N LYS A 48 -17.23 14.44 -18.23
CA LYS A 48 -17.25 15.75 -18.91
C LYS A 48 -18.39 16.63 -18.41
N LYS A 49 -19.54 16.03 -18.07
CA LYS A 49 -20.75 16.71 -17.62
C LYS A 49 -21.53 15.79 -16.69
N VAL A 50 -21.97 16.33 -15.57
CA VAL A 50 -22.90 15.65 -14.67
C VAL A 50 -24.31 15.83 -15.22
N GLU A 51 -25.05 14.75 -15.42
CA GLU A 51 -26.45 14.75 -15.84
C GLU A 51 -27.39 14.41 -14.68
N ALA A 52 -28.70 14.47 -14.91
CA ALA A 52 -29.70 14.30 -13.85
C ALA A 52 -29.69 12.91 -13.21
N ALA A 53 -29.42 11.87 -14.00
CA ALA A 53 -29.34 10.48 -13.52
C ALA A 53 -28.31 9.68 -14.30
N PRO A 54 -27.54 8.78 -13.66
CA PRO A 54 -26.67 7.84 -14.34
C PRO A 54 -27.49 6.79 -15.11
N LEU A 55 -26.87 6.18 -16.11
CA LEU A 55 -27.43 5.03 -16.81
C LEU A 55 -27.53 3.83 -15.83
N PRO A 56 -28.54 2.92 -16.05
CA PRO A 56 -28.65 1.71 -15.25
C PRO A 56 -27.35 0.92 -15.23
N MET A 57 -26.94 0.46 -14.04
CA MET A 57 -25.65 -0.19 -13.83
C MET A 57 -25.49 -1.48 -14.65
N GLU A 58 -26.58 -2.21 -14.86
CA GLU A 58 -26.59 -3.39 -15.73
C GLU A 58 -26.25 -3.02 -17.18
N GLN A 59 -26.84 -1.92 -17.69
CA GLN A 59 -26.59 -1.43 -19.04
C GLN A 59 -25.13 -0.98 -19.19
N LEU A 60 -24.60 -0.24 -18.20
CA LEU A 60 -23.19 0.19 -18.19
C LEU A 60 -22.24 -1.00 -18.21
N MET A 61 -22.44 -1.97 -17.31
CA MET A 61 -21.56 -3.13 -17.21
C MET A 61 -21.64 -4.01 -18.46
N THR A 62 -22.81 -4.12 -19.09
CA THR A 62 -23.00 -4.85 -20.35
C THR A 62 -22.28 -4.13 -21.52
N LYS A 63 -22.37 -2.80 -21.60
CA LYS A 63 -21.62 -2.01 -22.60
C LYS A 63 -20.11 -2.20 -22.42
N VAL A 64 -19.60 -2.12 -21.18
CA VAL A 64 -18.18 -2.34 -20.88
C VAL A 64 -17.77 -3.76 -21.27
N ALA A 65 -18.55 -4.77 -20.87
CA ALA A 65 -18.25 -6.16 -21.17
C ALA A 65 -18.15 -6.42 -22.70
N ALA A 66 -18.98 -5.74 -23.50
CA ALA A 66 -18.94 -5.83 -24.95
C ALA A 66 -17.66 -5.24 -25.58
N THR A 67 -16.92 -4.38 -24.87
CA THR A 67 -15.64 -3.82 -25.34
C THR A 67 -14.43 -4.66 -24.96
N LEU A 68 -14.63 -5.70 -24.13
CA LEU A 68 -13.54 -6.54 -23.61
C LEU A 68 -13.32 -7.78 -24.47
N PRO A 69 -12.08 -8.31 -24.54
CA PRO A 69 -11.82 -9.62 -25.11
C PRO A 69 -12.55 -10.72 -24.33
N ASP A 70 -12.93 -11.82 -24.99
CA ASP A 70 -13.66 -12.96 -24.39
C ASP A 70 -13.00 -13.56 -23.13
N SER A 71 -11.67 -13.39 -22.99
CA SER A 71 -10.90 -13.89 -21.84
C SER A 71 -10.94 -12.96 -20.61
N VAL A 72 -11.58 -11.78 -20.73
CA VAL A 72 -11.64 -10.75 -19.67
C VAL A 72 -13.09 -10.45 -19.34
N SER A 73 -13.44 -10.49 -18.06
CA SER A 73 -14.79 -10.19 -17.57
C SER A 73 -14.78 -9.04 -16.57
N VAL A 74 -15.91 -8.36 -16.47
CA VAL A 74 -16.17 -7.40 -15.40
C VAL A 74 -16.40 -8.17 -14.11
N THR A 75 -15.68 -7.78 -13.04
CA THR A 75 -15.75 -8.44 -11.73
C THR A 75 -16.32 -7.55 -10.62
N GLY A 76 -16.47 -6.25 -10.87
CA GLY A 76 -17.05 -5.32 -9.91
C GLY A 76 -17.04 -3.89 -10.41
N VAL A 77 -17.75 -3.03 -9.73
CA VAL A 77 -17.80 -1.59 -9.96
C VAL A 77 -17.58 -0.83 -8.66
N ASN A 78 -16.86 0.27 -8.75
CA ASN A 78 -16.65 1.20 -7.64
C ASN A 78 -17.33 2.53 -7.99
N VAL A 79 -18.28 2.92 -7.16
CA VAL A 79 -19.06 4.15 -7.30
C VAL A 79 -18.63 5.13 -6.21
N SER A 80 -18.17 6.32 -6.60
CA SER A 80 -17.83 7.41 -5.70
C SER A 80 -19.09 8.16 -5.26
N SER A 81 -19.05 8.75 -4.04
CA SER A 81 -20.08 9.71 -3.62
C SER A 81 -20.02 11.05 -4.38
N ASP A 82 -18.92 11.30 -5.06
CA ASP A 82 -18.72 12.48 -5.90
C ASP A 82 -19.25 12.19 -7.32
N PRO A 83 -20.33 12.86 -7.78
CA PRO A 83 -20.97 12.60 -9.07
C PRO A 83 -20.11 13.01 -10.28
N GLU A 84 -19.09 13.85 -10.08
CA GLU A 84 -18.15 14.21 -11.14
C GLU A 84 -17.17 13.07 -11.46
N ARG A 85 -17.04 12.05 -10.58
CA ARG A 85 -16.10 10.95 -10.77
C ARG A 85 -16.69 9.84 -11.62
N ALA A 86 -15.97 9.46 -12.66
CA ALA A 86 -16.27 8.31 -13.48
C ALA A 86 -16.31 7.00 -12.64
N TYR A 87 -17.21 6.09 -12.98
CA TYR A 87 -17.26 4.78 -12.33
C TYR A 87 -16.02 3.97 -12.68
N GLN A 88 -15.42 3.36 -11.65
CA GLN A 88 -14.27 2.49 -11.85
C GLN A 88 -14.72 1.03 -11.90
N VAL A 89 -14.62 0.42 -13.08
CA VAL A 89 -14.97 -0.98 -13.33
C VAL A 89 -13.73 -1.85 -13.14
N THR A 90 -13.83 -2.88 -12.29
CA THR A 90 -12.75 -3.83 -12.06
C THR A 90 -12.84 -5.00 -13.02
N LEU A 91 -11.68 -5.48 -13.50
CA LEU A 91 -11.57 -6.52 -14.51
C LEU A 91 -10.91 -7.78 -13.93
N SER A 92 -11.25 -8.94 -14.51
CA SER A 92 -10.67 -10.22 -14.10
C SER A 92 -9.19 -10.36 -14.46
N LYS A 93 -8.77 -9.79 -15.59
CA LYS A 93 -7.40 -9.86 -16.12
C LYS A 93 -6.98 -8.55 -16.80
N PRO A 94 -5.69 -8.20 -16.71
CA PRO A 94 -4.70 -8.69 -15.77
C PRO A 94 -5.08 -8.38 -14.31
N ARG A 95 -4.40 -9.03 -13.36
CA ARG A 95 -4.72 -8.83 -11.92
C ARG A 95 -4.71 -7.36 -11.53
N ARG A 96 -5.81 -6.88 -10.93
CA ARG A 96 -6.05 -5.47 -10.52
C ARG A 96 -6.22 -4.50 -11.69
N ALA A 97 -6.51 -5.00 -12.87
CA ALA A 97 -6.90 -4.12 -13.96
C ALA A 97 -8.23 -3.45 -13.64
N SER A 98 -8.37 -2.20 -14.04
CA SER A 98 -9.61 -1.46 -13.98
C SER A 98 -9.72 -0.50 -15.15
N MET A 99 -10.97 -0.17 -15.50
CA MET A 99 -11.33 0.83 -16.50
C MET A 99 -12.20 1.89 -15.85
N TYR A 100 -12.21 3.05 -16.42
CA TYR A 100 -13.13 4.11 -16.04
C TYR A 100 -14.20 4.29 -17.11
N VAL A 101 -15.42 4.56 -16.68
CA VAL A 101 -16.60 4.69 -17.51
C VAL A 101 -17.39 5.89 -17.05
N ASP A 102 -17.74 6.77 -17.99
CA ASP A 102 -18.69 7.83 -17.73
C ASP A 102 -20.08 7.22 -17.49
N GLN A 103 -20.60 7.38 -16.29
CA GLN A 103 -21.87 6.78 -15.87
C GLN A 103 -23.08 7.37 -16.56
N TYR A 104 -22.98 8.53 -17.19
CA TYR A 104 -24.07 9.21 -17.86
C TYR A 104 -24.17 8.82 -19.33
N THR A 105 -23.05 8.71 -20.03
CA THR A 105 -23.00 8.39 -21.48
C THR A 105 -22.73 6.91 -21.74
N GLY A 106 -22.11 6.21 -20.80
CA GLY A 106 -21.62 4.85 -20.97
C GLY A 106 -20.34 4.78 -21.80
N GLU A 107 -19.68 5.91 -22.07
CA GLU A 107 -18.40 5.97 -22.77
C GLU A 107 -17.28 5.46 -21.85
N VAL A 108 -16.43 4.56 -22.35
CA VAL A 108 -15.23 4.14 -21.65
C VAL A 108 -14.18 5.23 -21.77
N THR A 109 -13.86 5.92 -20.67
CA THR A 109 -12.87 7.00 -20.66
C THR A 109 -11.44 6.49 -20.76
N GLY A 110 -11.18 5.25 -20.34
CA GLY A 110 -9.89 4.60 -20.52
C GLY A 110 -9.58 3.52 -19.48
N LYS A 111 -8.39 2.91 -19.61
CA LYS A 111 -7.85 1.94 -18.66
C LYS A 111 -6.98 2.63 -17.62
N TYR A 112 -7.05 2.15 -16.38
CA TYR A 112 -6.10 2.59 -15.37
C TYR A 112 -4.72 1.99 -15.65
N GLU A 113 -3.76 2.84 -15.92
CA GLU A 113 -2.36 2.49 -16.00
C GLU A 113 -1.54 3.38 -15.07
N ARG A 114 -0.73 2.75 -14.25
CA ARG A 114 0.16 3.50 -13.37
C ARG A 114 1.27 4.15 -14.21
N ALA A 115 1.40 5.48 -14.13
CA ALA A 115 2.44 6.18 -14.87
C ALA A 115 3.84 5.59 -14.62
N PRO A 116 4.71 5.52 -15.65
CA PRO A 116 6.04 4.91 -15.54
C PRO A 116 6.88 5.50 -14.40
N PHE A 117 6.79 6.80 -14.15
CA PHE A 117 7.45 7.47 -13.04
C PHE A 117 7.02 6.90 -11.68
N PHE A 118 5.72 6.79 -11.43
CA PHE A 118 5.22 6.26 -10.15
C PHE A 118 5.46 4.76 -10.02
N ASN A 119 5.46 4.02 -11.12
CA ASN A 119 5.85 2.62 -11.10
C ASN A 119 7.32 2.45 -10.74
N PHE A 120 8.22 3.28 -11.30
CA PHE A 120 9.63 3.32 -10.95
C PHE A 120 9.83 3.67 -9.47
N MET A 121 9.19 4.75 -8.97
CA MET A 121 9.27 5.16 -7.56
C MET A 121 8.75 4.07 -6.62
N PHE A 122 7.66 3.40 -6.97
CA PHE A 122 7.11 2.30 -6.18
C PHE A 122 8.05 1.09 -6.07
N ARG A 123 8.66 0.70 -7.19
CA ARG A 123 9.64 -0.39 -7.23
C ARG A 123 10.92 -0.02 -6.50
N MET A 124 11.39 1.24 -6.65
CA MET A 124 12.53 1.78 -5.91
C MET A 124 12.27 1.75 -4.41
N HIS A 125 11.12 2.27 -3.96
CA HIS A 125 10.76 2.33 -2.54
C HIS A 125 10.69 0.96 -1.88
N ARG A 126 10.14 -0.04 -2.57
CA ARG A 126 9.88 -1.35 -1.98
C ARG A 126 11.01 -2.35 -2.16
N TRP A 127 11.74 -2.27 -3.25
CA TRP A 127 12.61 -3.36 -3.69
C TRP A 127 13.91 -2.88 -4.36
N LEU A 128 14.20 -1.58 -4.37
CA LEU A 128 15.36 -1.00 -5.10
C LEU A 128 15.40 -1.48 -6.55
N LEU A 129 14.24 -1.49 -7.23
CA LEU A 129 14.02 -1.94 -8.62
C LEU A 129 14.20 -3.44 -8.87
N ASP A 130 14.52 -4.23 -7.85
CA ASP A 130 14.59 -5.68 -7.96
C ASP A 130 13.21 -6.31 -8.23
N SER A 131 13.16 -7.57 -8.59
CA SER A 131 11.95 -8.34 -8.84
C SER A 131 12.05 -9.73 -8.21
N MET A 132 10.90 -10.25 -7.77
CA MET A 132 10.84 -11.61 -7.24
C MET A 132 11.15 -12.61 -8.35
N LYS A 133 12.14 -13.46 -8.13
CA LYS A 133 12.51 -14.53 -9.07
C LYS A 133 11.42 -15.61 -9.08
N GLN A 134 11.15 -16.16 -10.25
CA GLN A 134 10.13 -17.19 -10.42
C GLN A 134 10.54 -18.54 -9.79
N ASP A 135 11.83 -18.78 -9.68
CA ASP A 135 12.44 -19.97 -9.06
C ASP A 135 12.40 -19.99 -7.52
N GLY A 136 11.79 -18.99 -6.89
CA GLY A 136 11.70 -18.90 -5.43
C GLY A 136 12.98 -18.45 -4.75
N GLY A 137 13.98 -17.96 -5.49
CA GLY A 137 15.23 -17.41 -4.97
C GLY A 137 15.06 -16.22 -4.03
N ILE A 138 16.14 -15.84 -3.35
CA ILE A 138 16.13 -14.72 -2.39
C ILE A 138 15.78 -13.41 -3.11
N PHE A 139 14.80 -12.70 -2.57
CA PHE A 139 14.42 -11.38 -3.03
C PHE A 139 15.32 -10.31 -2.38
N TRP A 140 16.52 -10.11 -2.96
CA TRP A 140 17.56 -9.26 -2.40
C TRP A 140 17.14 -7.81 -2.20
N GLY A 141 16.47 -7.20 -3.18
CA GLY A 141 16.00 -5.84 -3.06
C GLY A 141 15.09 -5.61 -1.86
N LYS A 142 14.18 -6.55 -1.58
CA LYS A 142 13.33 -6.52 -0.38
C LYS A 142 14.14 -6.64 0.90
N MET A 143 15.16 -7.51 0.92
CA MET A 143 16.02 -7.71 2.08
C MET A 143 16.87 -6.48 2.37
N ILE A 144 17.46 -5.88 1.34
CA ILE A 144 18.26 -4.66 1.47
C ILE A 144 17.42 -3.49 1.98
N VAL A 145 16.22 -3.27 1.42
CA VAL A 145 15.29 -2.24 1.89
C VAL A 145 14.91 -2.47 3.35
N GLY A 146 14.56 -3.70 3.72
CA GLY A 146 14.21 -4.05 5.10
C GLY A 146 15.35 -3.81 6.07
N THR A 147 16.56 -4.29 5.76
CA THR A 147 17.75 -4.10 6.60
C THR A 147 18.12 -2.62 6.71
N SER A 148 18.08 -1.87 5.60
CA SER A 148 18.34 -0.43 5.64
C SER A 148 17.33 0.32 6.50
N THR A 149 16.05 -0.06 6.44
CA THR A 149 14.99 0.52 7.27
C THR A 149 15.20 0.17 8.76
N LEU A 150 15.63 -1.06 9.08
CA LEU A 150 15.94 -1.45 10.44
C LEU A 150 17.14 -0.64 10.99
N MET A 151 18.20 -0.49 10.18
CA MET A 151 19.35 0.35 10.58
C MET A 151 18.94 1.81 10.72
N PHE A 152 18.01 2.29 9.90
CA PHE A 152 17.47 3.65 10.02
C PHE A 152 16.76 3.88 11.36
N VAL A 153 16.01 2.91 11.88
CA VAL A 153 15.42 2.98 13.24
C VAL A 153 16.52 3.20 14.29
N PHE A 154 17.62 2.44 14.23
CA PHE A 154 18.75 2.63 15.16
C PHE A 154 19.43 3.98 14.99
N VAL A 155 19.56 4.47 13.75
CA VAL A 155 20.09 5.82 13.46
C VAL A 155 19.19 6.90 14.05
N LEU A 156 17.87 6.81 13.90
CA LEU A 156 16.92 7.77 14.49
C LEU A 156 17.02 7.78 16.02
N ILE A 157 17.00 6.62 16.66
CA ILE A 157 17.11 6.49 18.11
C ILE A 157 18.46 7.04 18.61
N SER A 158 19.57 6.64 17.97
CA SER A 158 20.90 7.14 18.36
C SER A 158 21.03 8.65 18.15
N GLY A 159 20.36 9.21 17.14
CA GLY A 159 20.28 10.64 16.89
C GLY A 159 19.70 11.41 18.05
N VAL A 160 18.64 10.92 18.70
CA VAL A 160 18.05 11.51 19.90
C VAL A 160 19.06 11.59 21.03
N PHE A 161 19.80 10.50 21.31
CA PHE A 161 20.82 10.47 22.37
C PHE A 161 21.99 11.43 22.08
N VAL A 162 22.39 11.56 20.81
CA VAL A 162 23.42 12.51 20.39
C VAL A 162 22.96 13.93 20.54
N TRP A 163 21.72 14.21 20.17
CA TRP A 163 21.11 15.54 20.24
C TRP A 163 20.79 15.99 21.65
N TRP A 164 20.45 15.11 22.58
CA TRP A 164 19.87 15.41 23.89
C TRP A 164 20.47 16.63 24.57
N PRO A 165 19.75 17.77 24.67
CA PRO A 165 20.27 19.02 25.23
C PRO A 165 20.28 18.98 26.76
N ARG A 166 21.31 19.56 27.36
CA ARG A 166 21.44 19.60 28.82
C ARG A 166 20.77 20.81 29.49
N THR A 167 20.47 21.84 28.71
CA THR A 167 19.87 23.08 29.22
C THR A 167 18.72 23.54 28.33
N ARG A 168 17.77 24.30 28.90
CA ARG A 168 16.64 24.87 28.13
C ARG A 168 17.12 25.81 26.99
N LYS A 169 18.21 26.56 27.25
CA LYS A 169 18.82 27.44 26.21
C LYS A 169 19.37 26.59 25.04
N ALA A 170 20.07 25.49 25.34
CA ALA A 170 20.57 24.57 24.33
C ALA A 170 19.42 23.91 23.54
N LEU A 171 18.31 23.55 24.19
CA LEU A 171 17.12 23.00 23.56
C LEU A 171 16.54 24.01 22.56
N LYS A 172 16.24 25.26 23.01
CA LYS A 172 15.72 26.32 22.13
C LYS A 172 16.63 26.59 20.92
N ASN A 173 17.95 26.58 21.11
CA ASN A 173 18.90 26.88 20.07
C ASN A 173 19.06 25.71 19.08
N SER A 174 18.95 24.47 19.53
CA SER A 174 19.09 23.27 18.67
C SER A 174 17.86 23.01 17.79
N LEU A 175 16.72 23.62 18.10
CA LEU A 175 15.48 23.54 17.30
C LEU A 175 15.31 24.71 16.33
N LYS A 176 16.27 25.66 16.27
CA LYS A 176 16.23 26.76 15.32
C LYS A 176 16.96 26.42 14.03
N ILE A 177 16.33 26.70 12.89
CA ILE A 177 16.96 26.63 11.56
C ILE A 177 17.28 28.06 11.14
N VAL A 178 18.56 28.37 10.96
CA VAL A 178 19.06 29.71 10.63
C VAL A 178 19.57 29.72 9.20
N ALA A 179 18.85 30.36 8.29
CA ALA A 179 19.17 30.40 6.87
C ALA A 179 20.22 31.50 6.51
N ASN A 180 20.30 32.58 7.30
CA ASN A 180 21.10 33.77 6.98
C ASN A 180 22.56 33.77 7.49
N LYS A 181 23.02 32.66 8.11
CA LYS A 181 24.40 32.50 8.63
C LYS A 181 25.27 31.55 7.80
N GLY A 182 24.96 31.46 6.50
CA GLY A 182 25.71 30.67 5.50
C GLY A 182 25.32 29.18 5.45
N TRP A 183 25.58 28.57 4.32
CA TRP A 183 25.19 27.21 3.95
C TRP A 183 25.59 26.14 4.97
N ARG A 184 26.78 26.27 5.59
CA ARG A 184 27.24 25.31 6.60
C ARG A 184 26.33 25.29 7.82
N ARG A 185 25.91 26.46 8.30
CA ARG A 185 25.02 26.59 9.45
C ARG A 185 23.64 26.04 9.09
N PHE A 186 23.12 26.40 7.92
CA PHE A 186 21.86 25.93 7.42
C PHE A 186 21.79 24.39 7.36
N TRP A 187 22.77 23.72 6.71
CA TRP A 187 22.76 22.25 6.63
C TRP A 187 22.95 21.56 7.96
N TYR A 188 23.70 22.15 8.87
CA TYR A 188 23.80 21.65 10.25
C TYR A 188 22.46 21.75 10.98
N ASP A 189 21.81 22.92 10.93
CA ASP A 189 20.54 23.15 11.59
C ASP A 189 19.43 22.29 10.96
N LEU A 190 19.39 22.14 9.63
CA LEU A 190 18.46 21.26 8.93
C LEU A 190 18.65 19.80 9.38
N HIS A 191 19.88 19.34 9.49
CA HIS A 191 20.15 17.97 9.97
C HIS A 191 19.66 17.78 11.42
N VAL A 192 19.96 18.72 12.30
CA VAL A 192 19.65 18.58 13.73
C VAL A 192 18.18 18.92 14.01
N ALA A 193 17.74 20.13 13.69
CA ALA A 193 16.37 20.56 13.97
C ALA A 193 15.35 19.86 13.05
N GLY A 194 15.65 19.77 11.74
CA GLY A 194 14.80 19.05 10.79
C GLY A 194 14.63 17.58 11.17
N GLY A 195 15.74 16.91 11.54
CA GLY A 195 15.68 15.54 12.04
C GLY A 195 14.80 15.38 13.28
N MET A 196 14.87 16.34 14.24
CA MET A 196 14.05 16.27 15.44
C MET A 196 12.57 16.56 15.19
N TYR A 197 12.24 17.53 14.33
CA TYR A 197 10.84 17.82 13.99
C TYR A 197 10.17 16.66 13.24
N THR A 198 10.93 15.94 12.41
CA THR A 198 10.39 14.84 11.61
C THR A 198 10.54 13.48 12.28
N LEU A 199 11.20 13.40 13.43
CA LEU A 199 11.56 12.13 14.10
C LEU A 199 10.37 11.19 14.28
N VAL A 200 9.25 11.70 14.82
CA VAL A 200 8.06 10.86 15.11
C VAL A 200 7.47 10.28 13.83
N PHE A 201 7.38 11.09 12.76
CA PHE A 201 6.89 10.64 11.46
C PHE A 201 7.82 9.61 10.82
N LEU A 202 9.14 9.89 10.81
CA LEU A 202 10.14 8.98 10.26
C LEU A 202 10.19 7.66 11.02
N LEU A 203 10.11 7.71 12.35
CA LEU A 203 10.07 6.50 13.18
C LEU A 203 8.80 5.69 12.94
N ALA A 204 7.63 6.34 12.89
CA ALA A 204 6.36 5.69 12.60
C ALA A 204 6.36 5.03 11.21
N MET A 205 6.87 5.73 10.16
CA MET A 205 7.02 5.17 8.82
C MET A 205 7.99 3.99 8.78
N ALA A 206 9.13 4.09 9.47
CA ALA A 206 10.13 3.01 9.52
C ALA A 206 9.57 1.77 10.22
N LEU A 207 8.98 1.92 11.42
CA LEU A 207 8.41 0.82 12.19
C LEU A 207 7.25 0.14 11.45
N THR A 208 6.35 0.91 10.84
CA THR A 208 5.26 0.35 10.04
C THR A 208 5.77 -0.29 8.74
N GLY A 209 6.78 0.30 8.09
CA GLY A 209 7.41 -0.22 6.87
C GLY A 209 8.05 -1.59 7.07
N LEU A 210 8.71 -1.83 8.19
CA LEU A 210 9.32 -3.11 8.53
C LEU A 210 8.33 -4.28 8.56
N THR A 211 7.04 -4.03 8.80
CA THR A 211 6.01 -5.08 8.80
C THR A 211 5.83 -5.76 7.43
N TRP A 212 6.22 -5.09 6.33
CA TRP A 212 6.18 -5.67 4.98
C TRP A 212 7.51 -6.33 4.57
N SER A 213 8.60 -5.97 5.24
CA SER A 213 9.92 -6.50 4.91
C SER A 213 10.17 -7.85 5.58
N PHE A 214 9.92 -7.96 6.90
CA PHE A 214 10.25 -9.13 7.70
C PHE A 214 9.01 -9.75 8.36
N GLN A 215 8.83 -11.06 8.19
CA GLN A 215 7.70 -11.77 8.81
C GLN A 215 7.83 -11.85 10.33
N TRP A 216 9.03 -12.13 10.84
CA TRP A 216 9.29 -12.17 12.29
C TRP A 216 8.96 -10.84 12.96
N TYR A 217 9.36 -9.72 12.32
CA TYR A 217 9.04 -8.39 12.82
C TYR A 217 7.53 -8.12 12.80
N ARG A 218 6.86 -8.45 11.70
CA ARG A 218 5.40 -8.32 11.58
C ARG A 218 4.68 -9.08 12.68
N THR A 219 5.07 -10.34 12.92
CA THR A 219 4.47 -11.18 13.98
C THR A 219 4.68 -10.54 15.35
N GLY A 220 5.91 -10.11 15.70
CA GLY A 220 6.18 -9.41 16.94
C GLY A 220 5.40 -8.09 17.07
N PHE A 221 5.42 -7.29 16.01
CA PHE A 221 4.70 -6.00 15.98
C PHE A 221 3.19 -6.17 16.18
N TYR A 222 2.56 -7.15 15.51
CA TYR A 222 1.13 -7.43 15.65
C TYR A 222 0.78 -7.94 17.06
N LYS A 223 1.66 -8.76 17.66
CA LYS A 223 1.49 -9.25 19.02
C LYS A 223 1.44 -8.12 20.05
N THR A 224 2.16 -7.00 19.83
CA THR A 224 2.08 -5.83 20.74
C THR A 224 0.69 -5.17 20.74
N PHE A 225 -0.13 -5.43 19.72
CA PHE A 225 -1.53 -4.99 19.62
C PHE A 225 -2.53 -6.09 19.95
N GLY A 226 -2.10 -7.19 20.58
CA GLY A 226 -2.96 -8.31 20.93
C GLY A 226 -3.43 -9.14 19.73
N VAL A 227 -2.72 -9.08 18.59
CA VAL A 227 -3.10 -9.80 17.37
C VAL A 227 -2.12 -10.95 17.11
N GLU A 228 -2.64 -12.17 17.11
CA GLU A 228 -1.89 -13.34 16.69
C GLU A 228 -1.90 -13.48 15.18
N VAL A 229 -0.70 -13.53 14.58
CA VAL A 229 -0.52 -13.79 13.16
C VAL A 229 -0.25 -15.27 12.98
N GLN A 230 -1.21 -16.01 12.42
CA GLN A 230 -0.93 -17.38 12.03
C GLN A 230 0.18 -17.41 10.97
N PRO A 231 1.18 -18.29 11.10
CA PRO A 231 2.20 -18.45 10.08
C PRO A 231 1.54 -18.88 8.77
N SER A 232 1.51 -18.02 7.77
CA SER A 232 1.09 -18.44 6.42
C SER A 232 2.18 -19.34 5.86
N MET A 233 1.90 -20.61 5.75
CA MET A 233 2.70 -21.51 4.91
C MET A 233 2.62 -21.03 3.46
N GLY A 234 3.78 -20.72 2.86
CA GLY A 234 3.92 -20.54 1.43
C GLY A 234 3.74 -19.12 0.89
N HIS A 235 4.67 -18.73 0.09
CA HIS A 235 4.72 -17.52 -0.72
C HIS A 235 3.58 -17.54 -1.76
N GLY A 236 2.49 -16.85 -1.50
CA GLY A 236 1.41 -16.70 -2.45
C GLY A 236 0.22 -15.93 -1.87
N ASN A 237 0.05 -14.68 -2.27
CA ASN A 237 -1.22 -13.95 -2.24
C ASN A 237 -2.08 -13.96 -0.96
N ALA A 238 -1.58 -13.44 0.16
CA ALA A 238 -2.39 -13.18 1.35
C ALA A 238 -3.15 -11.84 1.24
N ALA A 239 -3.95 -11.66 0.20
CA ALA A 239 -4.82 -10.49 0.06
C ALA A 239 -6.32 -10.85 0.00
N ALA A 240 -6.68 -12.14 -0.01
CA ALA A 240 -8.06 -12.57 -0.26
C ALA A 240 -8.67 -13.52 0.78
N ASN A 241 -7.93 -14.07 1.76
CA ASN A 241 -8.47 -15.07 2.66
C ASN A 241 -8.26 -14.71 4.14
N ALA A 242 -8.99 -13.71 4.60
CA ALA A 242 -9.27 -13.51 6.02
C ALA A 242 -10.80 -13.51 6.23
N THR A 243 -11.45 -14.53 5.69
CA THR A 243 -12.87 -14.79 6.00
C THR A 243 -13.11 -16.29 5.94
N ALA A 244 -13.60 -16.82 7.02
CA ALA A 244 -14.15 -18.15 7.26
C ALA A 244 -13.26 -19.07 8.09
N LYS A 245 -13.44 -19.02 9.39
CA LYS A 245 -13.61 -20.19 10.26
C LYS A 245 -14.26 -19.76 11.56
N GLY A 246 -15.59 -19.79 11.54
CA GLY A 246 -16.40 -20.00 12.74
C GLY A 246 -17.05 -21.38 12.57
N GLY A 247 -16.98 -22.23 13.60
CA GLY A 247 -17.78 -23.44 13.71
C GLY A 247 -17.03 -24.74 13.54
N LYS A 248 -16.58 -25.36 14.65
CA LYS A 248 -16.46 -26.80 14.81
C LYS A 248 -17.87 -27.43 14.89
N PRO A 249 -18.07 -28.67 14.46
CA PRO A 249 -18.15 -29.70 15.48
C PRO A 249 -17.36 -30.97 15.19
N ASP A 250 -17.07 -31.67 16.26
CA ASP A 250 -16.38 -32.93 16.42
C ASP A 250 -17.00 -34.10 15.63
N GLY A 251 -16.11 -35.03 15.24
CA GLY A 251 -16.53 -36.36 14.76
C GLY A 251 -15.43 -37.14 14.08
N LYS A 252 -14.65 -37.88 14.86
CA LYS A 252 -13.88 -39.02 14.37
C LYS A 252 -14.84 -40.16 14.00
N PRO A 253 -14.54 -41.04 13.01
CA PRO A 253 -13.96 -42.30 13.38
C PRO A 253 -12.86 -42.85 12.43
N GLU A 254 -12.18 -43.80 12.99
CA GLU A 254 -11.04 -44.57 12.58
C GLU A 254 -11.26 -45.51 11.33
N GLY A 255 -10.15 -45.71 10.61
CA GLY A 255 -9.77 -47.07 10.15
C GLY A 255 -10.20 -47.54 8.77
N ARG A 256 -9.30 -47.64 7.82
CA ARG A 256 -8.82 -48.97 7.28
C ARG A 256 -7.97 -48.82 6.04
N GLU A 257 -6.82 -49.43 6.09
CA GLU A 257 -5.93 -49.73 4.98
C GLU A 257 -6.59 -50.63 3.93
N GLY A 258 -6.14 -50.58 2.68
CA GLY A 258 -6.49 -51.54 1.67
C GLY A 258 -5.90 -51.27 0.30
N HIS A 259 -4.78 -51.91 0.00
CA HIS A 259 -4.15 -52.08 -1.32
C HIS A 259 -5.13 -52.58 -2.39
N GLY A 260 -4.90 -52.20 -3.64
CA GLY A 260 -5.51 -52.88 -4.78
C GLY A 260 -5.20 -52.26 -6.14
N GLU A 261 -4.10 -52.65 -6.76
CA GLU A 261 -3.90 -52.53 -8.21
C GLU A 261 -4.99 -53.28 -8.99
N ARG A 262 -5.41 -52.72 -10.14
CA ARG A 262 -5.76 -53.48 -11.36
C ARG A 262 -6.04 -52.53 -12.53
N SER A 263 -5.18 -52.52 -13.43
CA SER A 263 -5.14 -52.81 -14.87
C SER A 263 -6.48 -53.00 -15.60
N GLY A 264 -6.61 -52.23 -16.71
CA GLY A 264 -7.12 -52.67 -18.01
C GLY A 264 -8.64 -52.67 -18.21
N ASN A 265 -9.18 -51.86 -19.07
CA ASN A 265 -9.60 -52.34 -20.38
C ASN A 265 -10.26 -51.26 -21.24
N ARG A 266 -9.82 -51.13 -22.47
CA ARG A 266 -10.49 -50.38 -23.53
C ARG A 266 -11.80 -51.10 -23.88
N GLY A 267 -12.90 -50.33 -23.89
CA GLY A 267 -14.16 -50.73 -24.50
C GLY A 267 -14.65 -49.63 -25.42
N GLU A 268 -14.53 -49.85 -26.72
CA GLU A 268 -15.16 -49.08 -27.78
C GLU A 268 -16.67 -49.09 -27.58
N ARG A 269 -17.33 -47.92 -27.67
CA ARG A 269 -18.78 -47.82 -27.85
C ARG A 269 -19.09 -47.17 -29.20
N PRO A 270 -20.07 -47.69 -29.93
CA PRO A 270 -20.38 -47.28 -31.30
C PRO A 270 -21.10 -45.92 -31.34
N ALA A 271 -20.87 -45.23 -32.47
CA ALA A 271 -21.54 -44.02 -32.84
C ALA A 271 -23.05 -44.23 -32.95
N GLY A 272 -23.81 -43.57 -32.10
CA GLY A 272 -25.27 -43.40 -32.21
C GLY A 272 -25.57 -41.96 -32.60
N GLU A 273 -26.05 -41.76 -33.81
CA GLU A 273 -26.72 -40.55 -34.25
C GLU A 273 -27.96 -40.34 -33.37
N GLY A 274 -27.90 -39.37 -32.50
CA GLY A 274 -29.03 -38.87 -31.72
C GLY A 274 -29.05 -37.35 -31.80
N GLY A 275 -29.98 -36.81 -32.57
CA GLY A 275 -30.21 -35.39 -32.72
C GLY A 275 -30.26 -34.71 -31.39
N ARG A 276 -29.41 -33.71 -31.21
CA ARG A 276 -29.52 -32.75 -30.08
C ARG A 276 -30.83 -31.95 -30.30
N PRO A 277 -31.75 -31.96 -29.34
CA PRO A 277 -32.81 -30.98 -29.35
C PRO A 277 -32.15 -29.62 -29.22
N GLU A 278 -32.42 -28.72 -30.14
CA GLU A 278 -32.20 -27.28 -29.98
C GLU A 278 -32.99 -26.83 -28.74
N GLY A 279 -32.33 -26.95 -27.58
CA GLY A 279 -32.83 -26.51 -26.31
C GLY A 279 -32.78 -24.99 -26.30
N ARG A 280 -33.99 -24.40 -26.28
CA ARG A 280 -34.35 -23.03 -25.96
C ARG A 280 -33.20 -22.34 -25.22
N GLY A 281 -32.67 -21.27 -25.83
CA GLY A 281 -31.72 -20.36 -25.18
C GLY A 281 -32.29 -19.91 -23.84
N ALA A 282 -31.84 -20.54 -22.79
CA ALA A 282 -31.99 -19.98 -21.47
C ALA A 282 -31.25 -18.65 -21.52
N HIS A 283 -31.97 -17.55 -21.58
CA HIS A 283 -31.43 -16.20 -21.38
C HIS A 283 -30.64 -16.26 -20.07
N ARG A 284 -29.31 -16.41 -20.17
CA ARG A 284 -28.45 -16.27 -19.01
C ARG A 284 -28.68 -14.86 -18.49
N ARG A 285 -29.38 -14.74 -17.37
CA ARG A 285 -29.60 -13.46 -16.70
C ARG A 285 -28.23 -12.81 -16.53
N SER A 286 -28.16 -11.51 -16.81
CA SER A 286 -26.95 -10.73 -16.60
C SER A 286 -26.47 -10.88 -15.16
N PRO A 287 -25.19 -11.15 -14.91
CA PRO A 287 -24.66 -11.23 -13.55
C PRO A 287 -24.77 -9.88 -12.80
N TYR A 288 -25.08 -8.79 -13.51
CA TYR A 288 -25.11 -7.41 -12.98
C TYR A 288 -26.51 -6.94 -12.57
N ILE A 289 -27.56 -7.74 -12.79
CA ILE A 289 -28.97 -7.32 -12.69
C ILE A 289 -29.35 -6.70 -11.34
N HIS A 290 -28.74 -7.13 -10.25
CA HIS A 290 -29.03 -6.65 -8.89
C HIS A 290 -27.97 -5.69 -8.32
N TRP A 291 -26.95 -5.32 -9.09
CA TRP A 291 -25.87 -4.46 -8.58
C TRP A 291 -26.36 -3.05 -8.25
N GLU A 292 -27.25 -2.50 -9.08
CA GLU A 292 -27.86 -1.19 -8.83
C GLU A 292 -28.72 -1.19 -7.57
N GLN A 293 -29.62 -2.18 -7.43
CA GLN A 293 -30.43 -2.36 -6.24
C GLN A 293 -29.60 -2.43 -4.96
N VAL A 294 -28.51 -3.21 -4.96
CA VAL A 294 -27.60 -3.33 -3.82
C VAL A 294 -26.88 -2.01 -3.56
N TYR A 295 -26.42 -1.32 -4.60
CA TYR A 295 -25.80 -0.01 -4.47
C TYR A 295 -26.74 1.00 -3.82
N GLU A 296 -27.99 1.12 -4.32
CA GLU A 296 -28.98 2.05 -3.78
C GLU A 296 -29.34 1.77 -2.32
N GLN A 297 -29.57 0.50 -1.97
CA GLN A 297 -29.83 0.09 -0.60
C GLN A 297 -28.66 0.48 0.32
N LEU A 298 -27.42 0.24 -0.11
CA LEU A 298 -26.25 0.59 0.69
C LEU A 298 -26.01 2.11 0.75
N ALA A 299 -26.28 2.85 -0.32
CA ALA A 299 -26.16 4.30 -0.35
C ALA A 299 -27.16 4.97 0.59
N GLN A 300 -28.42 4.49 0.62
CA GLN A 300 -29.46 4.97 1.54
C GLN A 300 -29.13 4.61 2.99
N ALA A 301 -28.66 3.38 3.26
CA ALA A 301 -28.34 2.91 4.61
C ALA A 301 -27.05 3.56 5.17
N ASN A 302 -26.19 4.13 4.34
CA ASN A 302 -24.88 4.64 4.73
C ASN A 302 -24.66 6.09 4.27
N PRO A 303 -25.40 7.08 4.77
CA PRO A 303 -25.23 8.47 4.39
C PRO A 303 -23.79 8.92 4.73
N GLY A 304 -23.16 9.64 3.78
CA GLY A 304 -21.77 10.10 3.93
C GLY A 304 -20.71 9.05 3.58
N TYR A 305 -21.06 8.00 2.87
CA TYR A 305 -20.08 7.09 2.29
C TYR A 305 -19.14 7.87 1.34
N LYS A 306 -17.90 7.39 1.23
CA LYS A 306 -16.93 7.90 0.27
C LYS A 306 -17.00 7.15 -1.07
N GLN A 307 -17.18 5.85 -0.98
CA GLN A 307 -17.20 4.94 -2.13
C GLN A 307 -17.94 3.67 -1.77
N ILE A 308 -18.78 3.18 -2.66
CA ILE A 308 -19.40 1.87 -2.59
C ILE A 308 -18.82 1.02 -3.73
N SER A 309 -18.41 -0.19 -3.38
CA SER A 309 -17.92 -1.18 -4.36
C SER A 309 -18.89 -2.35 -4.36
N VAL A 310 -19.36 -2.72 -5.56
CA VAL A 310 -20.23 -3.89 -5.76
C VAL A 310 -19.53 -4.88 -6.67
N SER A 311 -19.58 -6.15 -6.33
CA SER A 311 -19.04 -7.26 -7.09
C SER A 311 -19.95 -8.47 -6.94
N ASP A 312 -19.71 -9.56 -7.66
CA ASP A 312 -20.57 -10.73 -7.60
C ASP A 312 -20.69 -11.26 -6.16
N GLY A 313 -21.91 -11.21 -5.60
CA GLY A 313 -22.25 -11.67 -4.26
C GLY A 313 -21.65 -10.90 -3.08
N SER A 314 -20.93 -9.79 -3.32
CA SER A 314 -20.34 -9.00 -2.26
C SER A 314 -20.30 -7.50 -2.56
N ALA A 315 -20.47 -6.69 -1.53
CA ALA A 315 -20.34 -5.24 -1.60
C ALA A 315 -19.54 -4.70 -0.43
N SER A 316 -18.99 -3.50 -0.57
CA SER A 316 -18.29 -2.82 0.52
C SER A 316 -18.50 -1.32 0.47
N VAL A 317 -18.63 -0.71 1.65
CA VAL A 317 -18.82 0.72 1.83
C VAL A 317 -17.59 1.30 2.52
N ALA A 318 -16.91 2.22 1.85
CA ALA A 318 -15.77 2.94 2.37
C ALA A 318 -16.18 4.32 2.89
N PHE A 319 -15.56 4.73 4.01
CA PHE A 319 -15.77 6.03 4.64
C PHE A 319 -14.45 6.76 4.85
N ASN A 320 -14.53 8.08 5.06
CA ASN A 320 -13.39 8.85 5.56
C ASN A 320 -13.28 8.68 7.08
N ARG A 321 -12.68 7.57 7.52
CA ARG A 321 -12.50 7.28 8.96
C ARG A 321 -11.12 7.74 9.42
N PHE A 322 -11.10 8.52 10.51
CA PHE A 322 -9.85 8.88 11.17
C PHE A 322 -9.09 7.62 11.63
N GLY A 323 -7.78 7.62 11.47
CA GLY A 323 -6.91 6.53 11.85
C GLY A 323 -6.80 5.40 10.81
N ASN A 324 -7.85 5.09 10.05
CA ASN A 324 -7.84 3.99 9.09
C ASN A 324 -8.60 4.31 7.81
N GLN A 325 -7.90 4.80 6.80
CA GLN A 325 -8.47 5.13 5.48
C GLN A 325 -8.84 3.89 4.64
N ARG A 326 -8.47 2.70 5.09
CA ARG A 326 -8.88 1.43 4.47
C ARG A 326 -10.03 0.74 5.21
N ALA A 327 -10.62 1.41 6.19
CA ALA A 327 -11.78 0.91 6.90
C ALA A 327 -12.98 0.84 5.95
N THR A 328 -13.53 -0.35 5.79
CA THR A 328 -14.71 -0.61 4.97
C THR A 328 -15.68 -1.50 5.73
N ASP A 329 -16.95 -1.17 5.62
CA ASP A 329 -18.02 -2.08 6.00
C ASP A 329 -18.24 -3.05 4.84
N ARG A 330 -18.44 -4.33 5.11
CA ARG A 330 -18.53 -5.39 4.11
C ARG A 330 -19.90 -6.05 4.19
N TYR A 331 -20.45 -6.31 3.03
CA TYR A 331 -21.76 -6.93 2.88
C TYR A 331 -21.66 -8.11 1.92
N LYS A 332 -22.42 -9.17 2.21
CA LYS A 332 -22.70 -10.23 1.26
C LYS A 332 -24.15 -10.12 0.83
N PHE A 333 -24.41 -10.39 -0.41
CA PHE A 333 -25.76 -10.41 -0.94
C PHE A 333 -25.97 -11.63 -1.84
N ASN A 334 -27.22 -12.05 -1.98
CA ASN A 334 -27.58 -13.13 -2.89
C ASN A 334 -27.62 -12.60 -4.33
N PRO A 335 -26.77 -13.09 -5.26
CA PRO A 335 -26.74 -12.60 -6.63
C PRO A 335 -28.03 -12.81 -7.42
N ARG A 336 -28.95 -13.68 -6.94
CA ARG A 336 -30.19 -14.02 -7.63
C ARG A 336 -31.32 -13.03 -7.37
N ASN A 337 -31.31 -12.36 -6.22
CA ASN A 337 -32.40 -11.45 -5.80
C ASN A 337 -31.90 -10.12 -5.22
N GLY A 338 -30.59 -9.91 -5.08
CA GLY A 338 -30.02 -8.68 -4.53
C GLY A 338 -30.21 -8.49 -3.01
N GLU A 339 -30.71 -9.50 -2.29
CA GLU A 339 -30.94 -9.43 -0.86
C GLU A 339 -29.64 -9.48 -0.08
N ILE A 340 -29.44 -8.55 0.85
CA ILE A 340 -28.26 -8.51 1.74
C ILE A 340 -28.40 -9.61 2.78
N THR A 341 -27.51 -10.59 2.76
CA THR A 341 -27.54 -11.77 3.63
C THR A 341 -26.65 -11.63 4.86
N GLU A 342 -25.58 -10.84 4.78
CA GLU A 342 -24.61 -10.68 5.87
C GLU A 342 -24.01 -9.27 5.81
N ALA A 343 -23.86 -8.64 6.97
CA ALA A 343 -23.18 -7.36 7.15
C ALA A 343 -22.08 -7.50 8.19
N THR A 344 -20.85 -7.20 7.81
CA THR A 344 -19.69 -7.15 8.71
C THR A 344 -19.20 -5.70 8.79
N LEU A 345 -19.59 -5.00 9.84
CA LEU A 345 -19.23 -3.60 10.01
C LEU A 345 -17.81 -3.46 10.55
N TYR A 346 -17.07 -2.46 10.09
CA TYR A 346 -15.73 -2.18 10.58
C TYR A 346 -15.65 -1.98 12.10
N LYS A 347 -16.67 -1.37 12.70
CA LYS A 347 -16.73 -1.17 14.16
C LYS A 347 -16.70 -2.49 14.93
N ASP A 348 -17.33 -3.55 14.38
CA ASP A 348 -17.49 -4.86 15.02
C ASP A 348 -16.31 -5.79 14.74
N LEU A 349 -15.37 -5.40 13.85
CA LEU A 349 -14.17 -6.18 13.60
C LEU A 349 -13.26 -6.19 14.82
N GLU A 350 -12.62 -7.33 15.04
CA GLU A 350 -11.50 -7.45 15.98
C GLU A 350 -10.27 -6.64 15.53
N ASN A 351 -9.31 -6.46 16.44
CA ASN A 351 -8.05 -5.77 16.15
C ASN A 351 -7.28 -6.41 14.97
N SER A 352 -7.39 -7.73 14.81
CA SER A 352 -6.81 -8.50 13.70
C SER A 352 -7.28 -8.00 12.32
N GLY A 353 -8.55 -7.64 12.19
CA GLY A 353 -9.13 -7.10 10.97
C GLY A 353 -8.78 -5.62 10.72
N LYS A 354 -8.53 -4.86 11.79
CA LYS A 354 -8.28 -3.40 11.75
C LYS A 354 -6.81 -3.04 11.54
N ILE A 355 -5.88 -3.81 12.12
CA ILE A 355 -4.46 -3.45 12.24
C ILE A 355 -3.77 -3.23 10.89
N ARG A 356 -4.06 -4.03 9.89
CA ARG A 356 -3.42 -3.93 8.57
C ARG A 356 -3.74 -2.62 7.87
N GLY A 357 -4.99 -2.18 7.94
CA GLY A 357 -5.43 -0.91 7.37
C GLY A 357 -4.85 0.28 8.14
N TRP A 358 -4.78 0.16 9.46
CA TRP A 358 -4.20 1.17 10.34
C TRP A 358 -2.69 1.36 10.10
N ILE A 359 -1.91 0.26 10.06
CA ILE A 359 -0.48 0.29 9.72
C ILE A 359 -0.26 0.99 8.37
N TYR A 360 -1.06 0.65 7.36
CA TYR A 360 -0.97 1.30 6.06
C TYR A 360 -1.25 2.80 6.15
N SER A 361 -2.32 3.20 6.84
CA SER A 361 -2.71 4.59 6.96
C SER A 361 -1.67 5.44 7.69
N VAL A 362 -1.04 4.89 8.73
CA VAL A 362 0.09 5.52 9.43
C VAL A 362 1.30 5.66 8.52
N HIS A 363 1.65 4.59 7.78
CA HIS A 363 2.82 4.58 6.91
C HIS A 363 2.75 5.61 5.79
N VAL A 364 1.59 5.74 5.13
CA VAL A 364 1.39 6.70 4.03
C VAL A 364 0.93 8.08 4.50
N GLY A 365 0.75 8.26 5.81
CA GLY A 365 0.32 9.52 6.42
C GLY A 365 -1.15 9.86 6.23
N SER A 366 -2.00 8.92 5.79
CA SER A 366 -3.41 9.21 5.50
C SER A 366 -4.35 9.13 6.71
N TRP A 367 -3.83 8.80 7.91
CA TRP A 367 -4.61 8.58 9.13
C TRP A 367 -5.40 9.80 9.62
N GLY A 368 -4.94 11.01 9.37
CA GLY A 368 -5.60 12.28 9.69
C GLY A 368 -5.92 13.12 8.44
N GLY A 369 -6.11 12.48 7.29
CA GLY A 369 -6.49 13.15 6.04
C GLY A 369 -5.33 13.89 5.35
N MET A 370 -5.64 15.01 4.69
CA MET A 370 -4.68 15.76 3.87
C MET A 370 -3.55 16.39 4.72
N LEU A 371 -3.87 16.91 5.90
CA LEU A 371 -2.88 17.54 6.78
C LEU A 371 -1.75 16.56 7.15
N THR A 372 -2.11 15.37 7.61
CA THR A 372 -1.10 14.37 8.00
C THR A 372 -0.34 13.81 6.80
N ARG A 373 -0.94 13.79 5.61
CA ARG A 373 -0.24 13.44 4.37
C ARG A 373 0.81 14.49 3.99
N ILE A 374 0.48 15.79 4.10
CA ILE A 374 1.44 16.88 3.87
C ILE A 374 2.60 16.79 4.86
N LEU A 375 2.32 16.59 6.15
CA LEU A 375 3.35 16.44 7.17
C LEU A 375 4.25 15.21 6.90
N THR A 376 3.65 14.08 6.49
CA THR A 376 4.38 12.86 6.13
C THR A 376 5.25 13.07 4.89
N PHE A 377 4.75 13.77 3.89
CA PHE A 377 5.52 14.14 2.69
C PHE A 377 6.75 14.99 3.04
N ILE A 378 6.54 16.05 3.83
CA ILE A 378 7.64 16.92 4.29
C ILE A 378 8.64 16.12 5.12
N ALA A 379 8.16 15.27 6.04
CA ALA A 379 9.02 14.42 6.84
C ALA A 379 9.85 13.45 5.98
N ALA A 380 9.26 12.85 4.96
CA ALA A 380 9.97 11.94 4.06
C ALA A 380 11.02 12.69 3.22
N LEU A 381 10.75 13.91 2.74
CA LEU A 381 11.73 14.74 2.02
C LEU A 381 12.89 15.16 2.93
N ILE A 382 12.60 15.60 4.14
CA ILE A 382 13.65 15.88 5.13
C ILE A 382 14.42 14.60 5.42
N GLY A 383 13.74 13.47 5.65
CA GLY A 383 14.36 12.16 5.86
C GLY A 383 15.32 11.77 4.74
N ALA A 384 14.98 12.05 3.49
CA ALA A 384 15.86 11.84 2.34
C ALA A 384 17.12 12.76 2.38
N SER A 385 16.96 13.98 2.91
CA SER A 385 18.07 14.95 3.01
C SER A 385 19.03 14.68 4.17
N LEU A 386 18.57 14.01 5.25
CA LEU A 386 19.37 13.80 6.47
C LEU A 386 20.68 13.05 6.21
N PRO A 387 20.74 11.93 5.45
CA PRO A 387 22.01 11.28 5.16
C PRO A 387 22.94 12.16 4.33
N LEU A 388 22.41 12.89 3.35
CA LEU A 388 23.21 13.79 2.49
C LEU A 388 23.84 14.91 3.31
N THR A 389 23.07 15.56 4.20
CA THR A 389 23.58 16.58 5.11
C THR A 389 24.58 15.98 6.10
N GLY A 390 24.34 14.74 6.57
CA GLY A 390 25.27 14.00 7.41
C GLY A 390 26.62 13.74 6.73
N TYR A 391 26.62 13.28 5.47
CA TYR A 391 27.84 13.11 4.66
C TYR A 391 28.57 14.44 4.47
N TYR A 392 27.88 15.50 4.12
CA TYR A 392 28.46 16.83 3.98
C TYR A 392 29.21 17.28 5.25
N LEU A 393 28.57 17.13 6.41
CA LEU A 393 29.17 17.50 7.70
C LEU A 393 30.36 16.62 8.06
N TRP A 394 30.30 15.32 7.78
CA TRP A 394 31.37 14.35 8.06
C TRP A 394 32.59 14.58 7.17
N ILE A 395 32.41 14.73 5.86
CA ILE A 395 33.50 14.97 4.88
C ILE A 395 34.25 16.26 5.23
N ARG A 396 33.52 17.34 5.47
CA ARG A 396 34.13 18.62 5.86
C ARG A 396 34.95 18.57 7.13
N LYS A 397 34.50 17.76 8.11
CA LYS A 397 35.26 17.56 9.35
C LYS A 397 36.56 16.81 9.09
N LYS A 398 36.60 15.85 8.15
CA LYS A 398 37.82 15.10 7.77
C LYS A 398 38.81 15.98 7.02
N ILE A 399 38.33 16.78 6.07
CA ILE A 399 39.21 17.68 5.30
C ILE A 399 39.91 18.68 6.20
N LYS A 400 39.22 19.28 7.19
CA LYS A 400 39.82 20.22 8.15
C LYS A 400 40.83 19.57 9.13
N ARG A 401 40.89 18.25 9.25
CA ARG A 401 41.79 17.51 10.13
C ARG A 401 43.08 17.05 9.44
N LYS A 402 43.24 17.20 8.14
CA LYS A 402 44.53 17.00 7.50
C LYS A 402 45.43 18.13 7.96
N PRO A 403 46.54 17.88 8.69
CA PRO A 403 47.51 18.93 9.04
C PRO A 403 48.14 19.43 7.74
N VAL A 404 48.26 20.75 7.62
CA VAL A 404 49.22 21.38 6.73
C VAL A 404 50.58 21.07 7.35
N GLY A 405 51.14 19.95 7.01
CA GLY A 405 52.45 19.52 7.44
C GLY A 405 53.33 19.30 6.22
N LEU A 406 54.06 20.36 5.88
CA LEU A 406 55.46 20.30 5.41
C LEU A 406 55.88 21.76 5.20
N ARG A 407 56.27 22.43 6.26
CA ARG A 407 57.23 23.52 6.13
C ARG A 407 58.51 22.83 5.60
N SER A 408 58.87 23.12 4.40
CA SER A 408 60.23 22.91 3.87
C SER A 408 61.20 23.62 4.81
N GLU A 409 62.10 22.89 5.44
CA GLU A 409 63.27 23.47 6.09
C GLU A 409 64.05 24.29 5.07
N PRO A 410 64.55 25.49 5.41
CA PRO A 410 65.44 26.22 4.54
C PRO A 410 66.77 25.46 4.49
N VAL A 411 67.19 25.07 3.30
CA VAL A 411 68.52 24.58 3.03
C VAL A 411 69.49 25.74 3.34
N SER A 412 70.24 25.64 4.43
CA SER A 412 71.38 26.50 4.74
C SER A 412 72.55 26.12 3.79
N SER A 413 72.87 27.00 2.86
CA SER A 413 74.12 27.05 2.14
C SER A 413 75.30 27.45 3.00
#